data_481fee5cfbc02b9ff77305f874132482
#
_entry.id   481fee5cfbc02b9ff77305f874132482
#
_cell.length_a   1.000
_cell.length_b   1.000
_cell.length_c   1.000
_cell.angle_alpha   90.00
_cell.angle_beta   90.00
_cell.angle_gamma   90.00
#
_symmetry.space_group_name_H-M   'P 1'
#
loop_
_entity.id
_entity.type
_entity.pdbx_description
1 polymer ?
#
loop_
_entity_poly.entity_id
_entity_poly.type
_entity_poly.pdbx_seq_one_letter_code
_entity_poly.pdbx_strand_id
1 'polypeptide(L)'
;MAKRNRKSGWKRAGAGNTINRTFKSTLFIMLFEDKNNLLELYNAMTGKHYTDPKLLKINTLKNAIYMSMRNDLSFLIDGRLSLYEHQSTYNPNLPLRFLFYISQLYSGMTKNDNLYGTAAVKLPPPEFIIFYNGEKEMPERMVRKLSDLYTFKTEEIRLELETVMLNISGDNNAPLKRACRTLRDYAVYTDKIREYTKTMELEEAVELAIRECLSEGILKEFLEKHRAEAKEMSIFEYNQERHMMQEREAAWNEGREAGRQEGMEENLREIIRNMIQQGLSDEQIISYCNITNAELEKYKKG
;
A
#
# COMPACT_ATOMS: atom_id res chain seq x y z
N MET A 1 -25.98 -42.08 -27.67
CA MET A 1 -24.88 -41.15 -27.43
C MET A 1 -25.43 -39.83 -26.90
N ALA A 2 -25.41 -39.60 -25.62
CA ALA A 2 -26.00 -38.42 -24.99
C ALA A 2 -24.86 -37.59 -24.33
N LYS A 3 -24.63 -36.38 -24.84
CA LYS A 3 -23.70 -35.41 -24.27
C LYS A 3 -24.33 -34.77 -23.03
N ARG A 4 -23.80 -35.04 -21.86
CA ARG A 4 -24.12 -34.34 -20.59
C ARG A 4 -23.40 -32.99 -20.53
N ASN A 5 -24.14 -31.90 -20.74
CA ASN A 5 -23.71 -30.54 -20.43
C ASN A 5 -23.77 -30.32 -18.91
N ARG A 6 -22.61 -30.16 -18.24
CA ARG A 6 -22.53 -29.62 -16.88
C ARG A 6 -22.38 -28.11 -16.97
N LYS A 7 -23.47 -27.38 -16.76
CA LYS A 7 -23.43 -25.95 -16.44
C LYS A 7 -23.12 -25.80 -14.97
N SER A 8 -21.91 -25.35 -14.64
CA SER A 8 -21.55 -24.85 -13.30
C SER A 8 -22.14 -23.45 -13.15
N GLY A 9 -23.21 -23.33 -12.39
CA GLY A 9 -23.83 -22.06 -12.06
C GLY A 9 -23.06 -21.37 -10.93
N TRP A 10 -22.25 -20.39 -11.26
CA TRP A 10 -21.79 -19.43 -10.28
C TRP A 10 -22.92 -18.43 -10.01
N LYS A 11 -23.55 -18.56 -8.85
CA LYS A 11 -24.51 -17.56 -8.36
C LYS A 11 -23.72 -16.27 -8.05
N ARG A 12 -24.02 -15.21 -8.79
CA ARG A 12 -23.60 -13.85 -8.45
C ARG A 12 -24.26 -13.48 -7.11
N ALA A 13 -23.46 -13.34 -6.07
CA ALA A 13 -23.86 -12.70 -4.84
C ALA A 13 -24.12 -11.21 -5.09
N GLY A 14 -25.02 -10.66 -4.33
CA GLY A 14 -25.78 -9.44 -4.48
C GLY A 14 -25.03 -8.16 -4.85
N ALA A 15 -25.80 -7.25 -5.42
CA ALA A 15 -25.45 -5.87 -5.69
C ALA A 15 -25.00 -5.14 -4.40
N GLY A 16 -23.70 -5.18 -4.15
CA GLY A 16 -23.06 -4.28 -3.22
C GLY A 16 -22.96 -2.89 -3.86
N ASN A 17 -23.35 -1.87 -3.15
CA ASN A 17 -23.24 -0.46 -3.48
C ASN A 17 -21.99 -0.19 -4.30
N THR A 18 -22.16 0.27 -5.52
CA THR A 18 -21.09 0.80 -6.36
C THR A 18 -20.69 2.15 -5.76
N ILE A 19 -19.81 2.11 -4.76
CA ILE A 19 -19.14 3.30 -4.26
C ILE A 19 -18.41 3.90 -5.45
N ASN A 20 -18.80 5.12 -5.78
CA ASN A 20 -18.30 5.90 -6.91
C ASN A 20 -16.76 5.96 -6.81
N ARG A 21 -16.04 5.16 -7.61
CA ARG A 21 -14.57 5.01 -7.61
C ARG A 21 -13.83 6.26 -8.09
N THR A 22 -14.50 7.39 -8.20
CA THR A 22 -13.96 8.68 -8.66
C THR A 22 -13.30 9.51 -7.55
N PHE A 23 -13.51 9.21 -6.28
CA PHE A 23 -12.89 9.89 -5.15
C PHE A 23 -11.64 9.13 -4.67
N LYS A 24 -10.51 9.35 -5.33
CA LYS A 24 -9.20 8.86 -4.90
C LYS A 24 -8.20 9.97 -4.63
N SER A 25 -8.65 11.17 -4.35
CA SER A 25 -7.77 12.20 -3.81
C SER A 25 -7.72 12.03 -2.30
N THR A 26 -6.55 11.78 -1.73
CA THR A 26 -6.33 11.88 -0.30
C THR A 26 -6.11 13.34 0.07
N LEU A 27 -6.24 13.68 1.35
CA LEU A 27 -5.93 15.02 1.82
C LEU A 27 -4.48 15.41 1.48
N PHE A 28 -3.56 14.44 1.54
CA PHE A 28 -2.18 14.60 1.10
C PHE A 28 -2.08 15.07 -0.35
N ILE A 29 -2.80 14.42 -1.27
CA ILE A 29 -2.79 14.79 -2.68
C ILE A 29 -3.34 16.20 -2.87
N MET A 30 -4.45 16.55 -2.21
CA MET A 30 -5.04 17.89 -2.30
C MET A 30 -4.06 18.98 -1.85
N LEU A 31 -3.31 18.74 -0.79
CA LEU A 31 -2.32 19.68 -0.29
C LEU A 31 -1.14 19.86 -1.25
N PHE A 32 -0.64 18.76 -1.81
CA PHE A 32 0.57 18.76 -2.64
C PHE A 32 0.31 18.81 -4.15
N GLU A 33 -0.94 18.82 -4.62
CA GLU A 33 -1.28 19.28 -5.98
C GLU A 33 -1.03 20.79 -6.16
N ASP A 34 -1.02 21.57 -5.07
CA ASP A 34 -0.54 22.95 -5.10
C ASP A 34 0.98 22.97 -5.33
N LYS A 35 1.40 23.69 -6.37
CA LYS A 35 2.81 23.72 -6.78
C LYS A 35 3.73 24.39 -5.77
N ASN A 36 3.25 25.32 -4.95
CA ASN A 36 4.07 25.96 -3.92
C ASN A 36 4.34 24.95 -2.80
N ASN A 37 3.31 24.24 -2.36
CA ASN A 37 3.44 23.19 -1.34
C ASN A 37 4.33 22.03 -1.84
N LEU A 38 4.15 21.62 -3.11
CA LEU A 38 4.98 20.58 -3.70
C LEU A 38 6.44 21.01 -3.84
N LEU A 39 6.70 22.28 -4.18
CA LEU A 39 8.06 22.83 -4.26
C LEU A 39 8.70 22.90 -2.88
N GLU A 40 7.95 23.31 -1.85
CA GLU A 40 8.40 23.28 -0.46
C GLU A 40 8.83 21.86 -0.05
N LEU A 41 7.99 20.85 -0.34
CA LEU A 41 8.28 19.45 -0.04
C LEU A 41 9.53 18.97 -0.80
N TYR A 42 9.64 19.27 -2.10
CA TYR A 42 10.80 18.90 -2.89
C TYR A 42 12.09 19.55 -2.36
N ASN A 43 12.06 20.83 -2.00
CA ASN A 43 13.19 21.52 -1.39
C ASN A 43 13.59 20.87 -0.06
N ALA A 44 12.62 20.55 0.79
CA ALA A 44 12.87 19.90 2.08
C ALA A 44 13.50 18.51 1.91
N MET A 45 13.06 17.74 0.89
CA MET A 45 13.58 16.41 0.58
C MET A 45 15.00 16.44 0.02
N THR A 46 15.33 17.44 -0.78
CA THR A 46 16.58 17.48 -1.56
C THR A 46 17.63 18.43 -0.99
N GLY A 47 17.27 19.26 0.00
CA GLY A 47 18.10 20.34 0.51
C GLY A 47 18.32 21.48 -0.48
N LYS A 48 17.51 21.55 -1.56
CA LYS A 48 17.55 22.62 -2.55
C LYS A 48 16.67 23.80 -2.13
N HIS A 49 16.80 24.93 -2.83
CA HIS A 49 16.09 26.17 -2.48
C HIS A 49 15.47 26.82 -3.74
N TYR A 50 14.68 26.05 -4.48
CA TYR A 50 13.93 26.60 -5.61
C TYR A 50 12.81 27.49 -5.12
N THR A 51 12.62 28.64 -5.78
CA THR A 51 11.60 29.64 -5.42
C THR A 51 10.49 29.78 -6.46
N ASP A 52 10.72 29.31 -7.71
CA ASP A 52 9.71 29.41 -8.78
C ASP A 52 8.97 28.06 -8.95
N PRO A 53 7.68 27.98 -8.55
CA PRO A 53 6.88 26.78 -8.71
C PRO A 53 6.57 26.42 -10.18
N LYS A 54 6.83 27.31 -11.14
CA LYS A 54 6.70 27.02 -12.57
C LYS A 54 7.73 26.01 -13.07
N LEU A 55 8.82 25.82 -12.33
CA LEU A 55 9.84 24.77 -12.62
C LEU A 55 9.25 23.37 -12.50
N LEU A 56 8.18 23.19 -11.71
CA LEU A 56 7.47 21.94 -11.57
C LEU A 56 6.57 21.67 -12.78
N LYS A 57 6.82 20.57 -13.47
CA LYS A 57 5.93 20.02 -14.51
C LYS A 57 5.23 18.80 -13.94
N ILE A 58 3.96 18.95 -13.55
CA ILE A 58 3.16 17.86 -13.00
C ILE A 58 2.74 16.94 -14.14
N ASN A 59 3.05 15.65 -14.01
CA ASN A 59 2.77 14.60 -14.99
C ASN A 59 1.89 13.48 -14.39
N THR A 60 1.12 13.78 -13.34
CA THR A 60 0.27 12.78 -12.67
C THR A 60 -0.67 12.09 -13.66
N LEU A 61 -0.71 10.78 -13.63
CA LEU A 61 -1.49 9.93 -14.54
C LEU A 61 -2.99 10.01 -14.19
N LYS A 62 -3.66 11.12 -14.57
CA LYS A 62 -5.10 11.30 -14.33
C LYS A 62 -5.98 10.28 -15.08
N ASN A 63 -5.48 9.69 -16.18
CA ASN A 63 -6.26 8.85 -17.10
C ASN A 63 -5.64 7.48 -17.41
N ALA A 64 -4.60 7.06 -16.73
CA ALA A 64 -4.01 5.75 -16.98
C ALA A 64 -4.84 4.65 -16.30
N ILE A 65 -5.72 4.03 -17.08
CA ILE A 65 -6.51 2.88 -16.66
C ILE A 65 -5.72 1.61 -16.98
N TYR A 66 -4.72 1.28 -16.18
CA TYR A 66 -4.23 -0.07 -16.12
C TYR A 66 -4.52 -0.61 -14.72
N MET A 67 -5.44 -1.58 -14.61
CA MET A 67 -5.83 -2.24 -13.36
C MET A 67 -6.29 -1.30 -12.22
N SER A 68 -6.90 -0.15 -12.53
CA SER A 68 -7.37 0.85 -11.53
C SER A 68 -6.27 1.44 -10.63
N MET A 69 -4.99 1.25 -10.95
CA MET A 69 -3.88 1.80 -10.19
C MET A 69 -3.50 3.19 -10.70
N ARG A 70 -3.32 4.13 -9.78
CA ARG A 70 -2.85 5.49 -10.06
C ARG A 70 -1.75 5.82 -9.07
N ASN A 71 -0.75 6.56 -9.54
CA ASN A 71 0.23 7.20 -8.67
C ASN A 71 -0.38 8.49 -8.09
N ASP A 72 -0.08 8.79 -6.84
CA ASP A 72 -0.61 9.96 -6.16
C ASP A 72 -0.11 11.25 -6.79
N LEU A 73 1.21 11.44 -6.82
CA LEU A 73 1.86 12.62 -7.39
C LEU A 73 3.07 12.22 -8.22
N SER A 74 3.16 12.71 -9.46
CA SER A 74 4.37 12.62 -10.27
C SER A 74 4.67 13.94 -10.96
N PHE A 75 5.92 14.34 -10.93
CA PHE A 75 6.37 15.63 -11.47
C PHE A 75 7.82 15.59 -11.94
N LEU A 76 8.12 16.47 -12.88
CA LEU A 76 9.48 16.74 -13.36
C LEU A 76 9.98 18.05 -12.79
N ILE A 77 11.17 18.01 -12.23
CA ILE A 77 11.94 19.18 -11.82
C ILE A 77 13.42 18.89 -11.99
N ASP A 78 14.19 19.84 -12.48
CA ASP A 78 15.65 19.74 -12.61
C ASP A 78 16.10 18.47 -13.38
N GLY A 79 15.33 18.08 -14.42
CA GLY A 79 15.61 16.89 -15.24
C GLY A 79 15.36 15.56 -14.55
N ARG A 80 14.81 15.53 -13.33
CA ARG A 80 14.44 14.32 -12.57
C ARG A 80 12.95 14.13 -12.56
N LEU A 81 12.51 12.88 -12.55
CA LEU A 81 11.11 12.48 -12.43
C LEU A 81 10.87 11.94 -11.02
N SER A 82 10.17 12.70 -10.18
CA SER A 82 9.81 12.27 -8.83
C SER A 82 8.40 11.70 -8.81
N LEU A 83 8.26 10.51 -8.21
CA LEU A 83 6.98 9.86 -7.96
C LEU A 83 6.80 9.76 -6.44
N TYR A 84 5.82 10.47 -5.92
CA TYR A 84 5.47 10.49 -4.52
C TYR A 84 4.15 9.74 -4.30
N GLU A 85 4.11 8.89 -3.30
CA GLU A 85 2.94 8.09 -2.90
C GLU A 85 2.69 8.29 -1.41
N HIS A 86 1.44 8.48 -1.02
CA HIS A 86 1.04 8.51 0.37
C HIS A 86 0.45 7.16 0.79
N GLN A 87 0.79 6.69 1.99
CA GLN A 87 0.28 5.43 2.54
C GLN A 87 -0.06 5.58 4.02
N SER A 88 -1.31 5.35 4.39
CA SER A 88 -1.73 5.18 5.78
C SER A 88 -1.58 3.72 6.25
N THR A 89 -1.60 2.77 5.33
CA THR A 89 -1.38 1.36 5.59
C THR A 89 -0.20 0.84 4.78
N TYR A 90 0.78 0.21 5.45
CA TYR A 90 1.95 -0.34 4.78
C TYR A 90 1.58 -1.40 3.74
N ASN A 91 2.07 -1.21 2.52
CA ASN A 91 1.90 -2.15 1.41
C ASN A 91 3.27 -2.62 0.89
N PRO A 92 3.62 -3.91 1.02
CA PRO A 92 4.91 -4.43 0.55
C PRO A 92 5.05 -4.44 -0.98
N ASN A 93 3.95 -4.35 -1.73
CA ASN A 93 3.94 -4.43 -3.20
C ASN A 93 4.21 -3.07 -3.89
N LEU A 94 4.58 -2.03 -3.14
CA LEU A 94 4.85 -0.72 -3.71
C LEU A 94 5.96 -0.70 -4.78
N PRO A 95 7.07 -1.44 -4.67
CA PRO A 95 8.06 -1.48 -5.74
C PRO A 95 7.47 -1.97 -7.08
N LEU A 96 6.59 -2.99 -7.05
CA LEU A 96 5.91 -3.48 -8.24
C LEU A 96 4.90 -2.45 -8.79
N ARG A 97 4.17 -1.75 -7.92
CA ARG A 97 3.26 -0.68 -8.33
C ARG A 97 4.01 0.46 -9.01
N PHE A 98 5.15 0.90 -8.45
CA PHE A 98 5.99 1.93 -9.05
C PHE A 98 6.58 1.51 -10.40
N LEU A 99 6.92 0.23 -10.58
CA LEU A 99 7.34 -0.28 -11.89
C LEU A 99 6.26 -0.06 -12.96
N PHE A 100 4.99 -0.31 -12.64
CA PHE A 100 3.89 -0.06 -13.55
C PHE A 100 3.67 1.44 -13.78
N TYR A 101 3.78 2.28 -12.75
CA TYR A 101 3.62 3.73 -12.88
C TYR A 101 4.71 4.33 -13.77
N ILE A 102 5.98 3.99 -13.53
CA ILE A 102 7.09 4.53 -14.33
C ILE A 102 7.04 4.04 -15.78
N SER A 103 6.65 2.79 -16.02
CA SER A 103 6.46 2.27 -17.36
C SER A 103 5.42 3.07 -18.16
N GLN A 104 4.30 3.43 -17.54
CA GLN A 104 3.27 4.24 -18.16
C GLN A 104 3.74 5.68 -18.41
N LEU A 105 4.44 6.29 -17.45
CA LEU A 105 4.98 7.64 -17.60
C LEU A 105 5.99 7.70 -18.74
N TYR A 106 6.93 6.77 -18.79
CA TYR A 106 7.91 6.71 -19.88
C TYR A 106 7.26 6.42 -21.23
N SER A 107 6.28 5.52 -21.29
CA SER A 107 5.50 5.27 -22.50
C SER A 107 4.79 6.55 -22.99
N GLY A 108 4.22 7.34 -22.07
CA GLY A 108 3.61 8.62 -22.40
C GLY A 108 4.60 9.66 -22.89
N MET A 109 5.78 9.75 -22.25
CA MET A 109 6.84 10.68 -22.61
C MET A 109 7.45 10.38 -23.97
N THR A 110 7.59 9.10 -24.33
CA THR A 110 8.23 8.64 -25.58
C THR A 110 7.25 8.33 -26.71
N LYS A 111 5.98 8.69 -26.56
CA LYS A 111 4.92 8.36 -27.51
C LYS A 111 5.23 8.77 -28.96
N ASN A 112 5.95 9.88 -29.12
CA ASN A 112 6.29 10.44 -30.44
C ASN A 112 7.74 10.12 -30.86
N ASP A 113 8.49 9.36 -30.03
CA ASP A 113 9.88 9.00 -30.32
C ASP A 113 9.95 7.71 -31.13
N ASN A 114 10.93 7.62 -32.03
CA ASN A 114 11.18 6.40 -32.77
C ASN A 114 12.06 5.45 -31.97
N LEU A 115 11.45 4.56 -31.20
CA LEU A 115 12.14 3.57 -30.37
C LEU A 115 12.87 2.49 -31.19
N TYR A 116 12.59 2.38 -32.47
CA TYR A 116 13.25 1.44 -33.40
C TYR A 116 14.39 2.12 -34.20
N GLY A 117 14.62 3.40 -33.94
CA GLY A 117 15.70 4.15 -34.59
C GLY A 117 17.06 3.81 -33.99
N THR A 118 18.12 4.33 -34.62
CA THR A 118 19.53 4.15 -34.18
C THR A 118 19.97 5.14 -33.11
N ALA A 119 19.20 6.19 -32.86
CA ALA A 119 19.45 7.19 -31.82
C ALA A 119 18.83 6.78 -30.48
N ALA A 120 19.61 6.87 -29.40
CA ALA A 120 19.11 6.55 -28.06
C ALA A 120 18.15 7.64 -27.56
N VAL A 121 16.93 7.25 -27.18
CA VAL A 121 15.96 8.10 -26.48
C VAL A 121 16.40 8.30 -25.04
N LYS A 122 16.45 9.56 -24.58
CA LYS A 122 16.87 9.91 -23.22
C LYS A 122 15.64 10.06 -22.32
N LEU A 123 15.71 9.47 -21.12
CA LEU A 123 14.66 9.52 -20.11
C LEU A 123 15.17 10.23 -18.85
N PRO A 124 14.30 10.98 -18.14
CA PRO A 124 14.67 11.52 -16.85
C PRO A 124 14.83 10.38 -15.83
N PRO A 125 15.89 10.40 -14.98
CA PRO A 125 16.04 9.41 -13.93
C PRO A 125 14.88 9.52 -12.94
N PRO A 126 14.26 8.38 -12.53
CA PRO A 126 13.11 8.37 -11.62
C PRO A 126 13.57 8.31 -10.16
N GLU A 127 12.74 8.83 -9.27
CA GLU A 127 12.83 8.70 -7.82
C GLU A 127 11.47 8.27 -7.24
N PHE A 128 11.47 7.32 -6.32
CA PHE A 128 10.26 6.71 -5.77
C PHE A 128 10.22 6.89 -4.26
N ILE A 129 9.37 7.80 -3.79
CA ILE A 129 9.23 8.15 -2.38
C ILE A 129 7.83 7.82 -1.88
N ILE A 130 7.77 7.22 -0.71
CA ILE A 130 6.55 6.85 0.00
C ILE A 130 6.51 7.63 1.31
N PHE A 131 5.49 8.43 1.51
CA PHE A 131 5.20 9.08 2.78
C PHE A 131 4.23 8.20 3.57
N TYR A 132 4.76 7.50 4.56
CA TYR A 132 3.95 6.66 5.43
C TYR A 132 3.44 7.48 6.63
N ASN A 133 2.13 7.49 6.79
CA ASN A 133 1.46 8.16 7.88
C ASN A 133 0.36 7.24 8.47
N GLY A 134 0.74 6.05 8.95
CA GLY A 134 -0.16 5.06 9.52
C GLY A 134 0.03 4.87 11.03
N GLU A 135 -0.88 4.12 11.64
CA GLU A 135 -0.83 3.81 13.09
C GLU A 135 0.20 2.73 13.43
N LYS A 136 0.51 1.83 12.46
CA LYS A 136 1.48 0.78 12.71
C LYS A 136 2.87 1.40 12.89
N GLU A 137 3.55 1.03 13.96
CA GLU A 137 4.93 1.42 14.18
C GLU A 137 5.82 0.93 13.03
N MET A 138 6.50 1.86 12.38
CA MET A 138 7.39 1.62 11.26
C MET A 138 8.68 2.40 11.44
N PRO A 139 9.82 1.90 10.91
CA PRO A 139 11.09 2.62 10.94
C PRO A 139 10.94 4.03 10.33
N GLU A 140 11.73 4.98 10.83
CA GLU A 140 11.76 6.36 10.32
C GLU A 140 12.05 6.41 8.81
N ARG A 141 12.93 5.51 8.35
CA ARG A 141 13.26 5.32 6.93
C ARG A 141 13.41 3.86 6.60
N MET A 142 12.80 3.42 5.49
CA MET A 142 12.92 2.05 4.98
C MET A 142 13.13 2.06 3.46
N VAL A 143 14.07 1.24 3.00
CA VAL A 143 14.25 0.97 1.57
C VAL A 143 13.63 -0.37 1.24
N ARG A 144 12.89 -0.43 0.13
CA ARG A 144 12.32 -1.65 -0.43
C ARG A 144 12.73 -1.79 -1.88
N LYS A 145 13.02 -3.00 -2.29
CA LYS A 145 13.49 -3.34 -3.63
C LYS A 145 12.46 -4.19 -4.36
N LEU A 146 12.43 -4.09 -5.68
CA LEU A 146 11.60 -4.96 -6.50
C LEU A 146 12.01 -6.43 -6.35
N SER A 147 13.29 -6.68 -6.21
CA SER A 147 13.84 -8.02 -5.97
C SER A 147 13.40 -8.68 -4.66
N ASP A 148 12.93 -7.89 -3.67
CA ASP A 148 12.31 -8.42 -2.45
C ASP A 148 11.02 -9.23 -2.75
N LEU A 149 10.41 -9.01 -3.92
CA LEU A 149 9.16 -9.65 -4.35
C LEU A 149 9.39 -10.86 -5.27
N TYR A 150 10.64 -11.19 -5.60
CA TYR A 150 10.94 -12.35 -6.46
C TYR A 150 10.66 -13.65 -5.72
N THR A 151 10.09 -14.61 -6.43
CA THR A 151 9.71 -15.93 -5.87
C THR A 151 10.90 -16.76 -5.38
N PHE A 152 12.10 -16.46 -5.88
CA PHE A 152 13.34 -17.05 -5.40
C PHE A 152 14.46 -16.01 -5.41
N LYS A 153 15.41 -16.16 -4.51
CA LYS A 153 16.58 -15.29 -4.42
C LYS A 153 17.57 -15.63 -5.54
N THR A 154 18.08 -14.58 -6.19
CA THR A 154 19.15 -14.68 -7.21
C THR A 154 20.21 -13.62 -6.93
N GLU A 155 21.48 -13.98 -7.21
CA GLU A 155 22.59 -13.04 -7.12
C GLU A 155 22.63 -12.09 -8.34
N GLU A 156 22.14 -12.57 -9.49
CA GLU A 156 22.07 -11.77 -10.72
C GLU A 156 20.71 -11.07 -10.83
N ILE A 157 20.59 -9.87 -10.27
CA ILE A 157 19.39 -9.02 -10.38
C ILE A 157 19.53 -8.22 -11.67
N ARG A 158 18.67 -8.47 -12.66
CA ARG A 158 18.69 -7.78 -13.96
C ARG A 158 17.62 -6.69 -14.08
N LEU A 159 16.62 -6.71 -13.24
CA LEU A 159 15.61 -5.67 -13.13
C LEU A 159 15.47 -5.31 -11.66
N GLU A 160 15.85 -4.08 -11.32
CA GLU A 160 15.74 -3.55 -9.96
C GLU A 160 15.06 -2.18 -9.95
N LEU A 161 14.29 -1.95 -8.92
CA LEU A 161 13.68 -0.67 -8.58
C LEU A 161 13.70 -0.54 -7.06
N GLU A 162 14.24 0.56 -6.56
CA GLU A 162 14.27 0.85 -5.13
C GLU A 162 13.26 1.94 -4.79
N THR A 163 12.51 1.71 -3.71
CA THR A 163 11.59 2.70 -3.15
C THR A 163 12.06 3.11 -1.76
N VAL A 164 11.93 4.37 -1.43
CA VAL A 164 12.25 4.91 -0.11
C VAL A 164 10.96 5.28 0.60
N MET A 165 10.68 4.61 1.72
CA MET A 165 9.58 4.97 2.61
C MET A 165 10.11 5.87 3.72
N LEU A 166 9.43 6.98 3.97
CA LEU A 166 9.66 7.92 5.05
C LEU A 166 8.43 7.91 5.96
N ASN A 167 8.63 7.51 7.20
CA ASN A 167 7.58 7.57 8.21
C ASN A 167 7.43 9.01 8.69
N ILE A 168 6.25 9.60 8.52
CA ILE A 168 5.95 10.99 8.94
C ILE A 168 4.98 11.06 10.10
N SER A 169 4.53 9.91 10.65
CA SER A 169 3.66 9.86 11.83
C SER A 169 4.41 10.23 13.11
N GLY A 170 3.73 10.82 14.08
CA GLY A 170 4.30 11.21 15.38
C GLY A 170 5.56 12.05 15.24
N ASP A 171 6.63 11.70 15.95
CA ASP A 171 7.90 12.43 15.93
C ASP A 171 8.88 12.01 14.82
N ASN A 172 8.54 11.02 14.01
CA ASN A 172 9.39 10.55 12.94
C ASN A 172 9.68 11.64 11.90
N ASN A 173 10.88 11.59 11.30
CA ASN A 173 11.34 12.56 10.30
C ASN A 173 11.17 14.03 10.72
N ALA A 174 11.43 14.33 11.99
CA ALA A 174 11.31 15.69 12.52
C ALA A 174 12.13 16.75 11.74
N PRO A 175 13.35 16.49 11.23
CA PRO A 175 14.07 17.43 10.36
C PRO A 175 13.29 17.75 9.07
N LEU A 176 12.72 16.75 8.41
CA LEU A 176 11.93 16.93 7.19
C LEU A 176 10.66 17.76 7.47
N LYS A 177 9.94 17.44 8.55
CA LYS A 177 8.76 18.21 9.00
C LYS A 177 9.08 19.64 9.39
N ARG A 178 10.28 19.91 9.95
CA ARG A 178 10.71 21.28 10.18
C ARG A 178 11.03 22.05 8.91
N ALA A 179 11.54 21.37 7.88
CA ALA A 179 11.89 21.97 6.61
C ALA A 179 10.68 22.15 5.66
N CYS A 180 9.60 21.37 5.85
CA CYS A 180 8.34 21.49 5.09
C CYS A 180 7.17 21.71 6.07
N ARG A 181 6.71 22.96 6.16
CA ARG A 181 5.59 23.34 7.05
C ARG A 181 4.31 22.59 6.68
N THR A 182 3.99 22.52 5.39
CA THR A 182 2.79 21.84 4.91
C THR A 182 2.76 20.37 5.30
N LEU A 183 3.90 19.66 5.20
CA LEU A 183 4.02 18.26 5.62
C LEU A 183 3.86 18.09 7.14
N ARG A 184 4.46 18.98 7.92
CA ARG A 184 4.33 19.00 9.38
C ARG A 184 2.87 19.21 9.78
N ASP A 185 2.25 20.22 9.21
CA ASP A 185 0.87 20.60 9.52
C ASP A 185 -0.11 19.47 9.16
N TYR A 186 0.13 18.78 8.03
CA TYR A 186 -0.60 17.57 7.63
C TYR A 186 -0.45 16.44 8.67
N ALA A 187 0.78 16.14 9.09
CA ALA A 187 1.02 15.10 10.09
C ALA A 187 0.32 15.42 11.42
N VAL A 188 0.42 16.66 11.91
CA VAL A 188 -0.27 17.10 13.14
C VAL A 188 -1.79 16.97 13.02
N TYR A 189 -2.38 17.37 11.89
CA TYR A 189 -3.82 17.26 11.66
C TYR A 189 -4.30 15.81 11.73
N THR A 190 -3.60 14.89 11.05
CA THR A 190 -3.97 13.48 11.03
C THR A 190 -3.75 12.80 12.39
N ASP A 191 -2.68 13.16 13.11
CA ASP A 191 -2.42 12.65 14.46
C ASP A 191 -3.50 13.11 15.46
N LYS A 192 -4.00 14.36 15.36
CA LYS A 192 -5.14 14.84 16.15
C LYS A 192 -6.40 14.00 15.90
N ILE A 193 -6.72 13.73 14.64
CA ILE A 193 -7.89 12.87 14.32
C ILE A 193 -7.75 11.50 14.98
N ARG A 194 -6.58 10.85 14.84
CA ARG A 194 -6.33 9.54 15.44
C ARG A 194 -6.46 9.56 16.96
N GLU A 195 -5.96 10.61 17.61
CA GLU A 195 -6.07 10.74 19.06
C GLU A 195 -7.53 10.87 19.49
N TYR A 196 -8.31 11.72 18.82
CA TYR A 196 -9.73 11.93 19.18
C TYR A 196 -10.61 10.71 18.90
N THR A 197 -10.32 9.95 17.83
CA THR A 197 -11.09 8.72 17.54
C THR A 197 -10.93 7.61 18.59
N LYS A 198 -9.98 7.74 19.52
CA LYS A 198 -9.90 6.83 20.68
C LYS A 198 -11.02 7.04 21.69
N THR A 199 -11.63 8.23 21.71
CA THR A 199 -12.59 8.64 22.76
C THR A 199 -13.93 9.12 22.23
N MET A 200 -14.06 9.38 20.93
CA MET A 200 -15.28 9.90 20.30
C MET A 200 -15.50 9.34 18.90
N GLU A 201 -16.69 9.56 18.36
CA GLU A 201 -17.03 9.12 17.01
C GLU A 201 -16.22 9.88 15.95
N LEU A 202 -15.94 9.19 14.81
CA LEU A 202 -15.05 9.68 13.76
C LEU A 202 -15.44 11.06 13.22
N GLU A 203 -16.74 11.30 12.99
CA GLU A 203 -17.20 12.58 12.45
C GLU A 203 -16.95 13.73 13.43
N GLU A 204 -17.15 13.49 14.72
CA GLU A 204 -16.87 14.43 15.80
C GLU A 204 -15.38 14.68 15.96
N ALA A 205 -14.57 13.63 15.88
CA ALA A 205 -13.12 13.70 15.95
C ALA A 205 -12.54 14.57 14.82
N VAL A 206 -12.99 14.35 13.59
CA VAL A 206 -12.57 15.15 12.43
C VAL A 206 -12.98 16.60 12.57
N GLU A 207 -14.21 16.87 13.02
CA GLU A 207 -14.70 18.25 13.20
C GLU A 207 -13.94 18.98 14.32
N LEU A 208 -13.61 18.30 15.40
CA LEU A 208 -12.80 18.84 16.49
C LEU A 208 -11.38 19.14 16.01
N ALA A 209 -10.74 18.22 15.29
CA ALA A 209 -9.41 18.40 14.73
C ALA A 209 -9.35 19.61 13.77
N ILE A 210 -10.34 19.75 12.88
CA ILE A 210 -10.44 20.91 11.97
C ILE A 210 -10.52 22.22 12.76
N ARG A 211 -11.39 22.28 13.77
CA ARG A 211 -11.60 23.48 14.57
C ARG A 211 -10.33 23.89 15.34
N GLU A 212 -9.66 22.93 15.95
CA GLU A 212 -8.42 23.22 16.66
C GLU A 212 -7.28 23.62 15.72
N CYS A 213 -7.10 22.91 14.60
CA CYS A 213 -6.10 23.27 13.61
C CYS A 213 -6.31 24.67 13.07
N LEU A 214 -7.56 25.08 12.81
CA LEU A 214 -7.90 26.47 12.44
C LEU A 214 -7.49 27.48 13.52
N SER A 215 -7.75 27.17 14.79
CA SER A 215 -7.40 28.07 15.91
C SER A 215 -5.89 28.18 16.13
N GLU A 216 -5.14 27.10 15.86
CA GLU A 216 -3.69 27.03 15.98
C GLU A 216 -2.93 27.50 14.73
N GLY A 217 -3.65 27.81 13.65
CA GLY A 217 -3.07 28.24 12.36
C GLY A 217 -2.44 27.09 11.55
N ILE A 218 -2.80 25.83 11.88
CA ILE A 218 -2.35 24.60 11.21
C ILE A 218 -3.23 24.39 9.97
N LEU A 219 -2.63 24.29 8.79
CA LEU A 219 -3.33 24.18 7.49
C LEU A 219 -4.44 25.23 7.32
N LYS A 220 -4.33 26.40 7.97
CA LYS A 220 -5.45 27.36 8.12
C LYS A 220 -6.07 27.75 6.80
N GLU A 221 -5.29 28.27 5.85
CA GLU A 221 -5.81 28.73 4.55
C GLU A 221 -6.47 27.60 3.76
N PHE A 222 -5.90 26.40 3.86
CA PHE A 222 -6.43 25.21 3.19
C PHE A 222 -7.77 24.78 3.82
N LEU A 223 -7.82 24.65 5.13
CA LEU A 223 -9.03 24.23 5.85
C LEU A 223 -10.16 25.27 5.79
N GLU A 224 -9.84 26.56 5.75
CA GLU A 224 -10.85 27.62 5.53
C GLU A 224 -11.49 27.49 4.14
N LYS A 225 -10.69 27.20 3.12
CA LYS A 225 -11.13 27.12 1.73
C LYS A 225 -11.80 25.79 1.39
N HIS A 226 -11.32 24.68 1.96
CA HIS A 226 -11.69 23.31 1.59
C HIS A 226 -12.22 22.48 2.76
N ARG A 227 -12.92 23.14 3.73
CA ARG A 227 -13.37 22.48 4.97
C ARG A 227 -14.23 21.24 4.74
N ALA A 228 -15.20 21.34 3.83
CA ALA A 228 -16.14 20.26 3.55
C ALA A 228 -15.42 19.07 2.91
N GLU A 229 -14.59 19.32 1.91
CA GLU A 229 -13.80 18.30 1.22
C GLU A 229 -12.79 17.66 2.16
N ALA A 230 -12.11 18.46 3.00
CA ALA A 230 -11.15 17.96 3.98
C ALA A 230 -11.84 17.02 5.01
N LYS A 231 -13.03 17.40 5.48
CA LYS A 231 -13.84 16.56 6.39
C LYS A 231 -14.22 15.24 5.72
N GLU A 232 -14.80 15.29 4.52
CA GLU A 232 -15.23 14.09 3.78
C GLU A 232 -14.05 13.15 3.48
N MET A 233 -12.93 13.70 3.05
CA MET A 233 -11.73 12.91 2.76
C MET A 233 -11.12 12.29 4.00
N SER A 234 -11.03 13.01 5.09
CA SER A 234 -10.49 12.47 6.35
C SER A 234 -11.34 11.32 6.88
N ILE A 235 -12.67 11.42 6.80
CA ILE A 235 -13.59 10.34 7.16
C ILE A 235 -13.40 9.14 6.24
N PHE A 236 -13.26 9.37 4.94
CA PHE A 236 -13.05 8.31 3.95
C PHE A 236 -11.71 7.58 4.15
N GLU A 237 -10.62 8.33 4.31
CA GLU A 237 -9.27 7.76 4.55
C GLU A 237 -9.24 6.90 5.80
N TYR A 238 -9.78 7.39 6.90
CA TYR A 238 -9.81 6.67 8.17
C TYR A 238 -10.65 5.38 8.07
N ASN A 239 -11.82 5.43 7.44
CA ASN A 239 -12.65 4.24 7.23
C ASN A 239 -11.96 3.21 6.31
N GLN A 240 -11.27 3.66 5.27
CA GLN A 240 -10.50 2.79 4.39
C GLN A 240 -9.33 2.14 5.13
N GLU A 241 -8.60 2.89 5.94
CA GLU A 241 -7.50 2.40 6.77
C GLU A 241 -8.00 1.31 7.73
N ARG A 242 -9.08 1.58 8.45
CA ARG A 242 -9.72 0.64 9.38
C ARG A 242 -10.19 -0.64 8.68
N HIS A 243 -10.82 -0.51 7.52
CA HIS A 243 -11.26 -1.67 6.73
C HIS A 243 -10.07 -2.53 6.28
N MET A 244 -9.00 -1.92 5.76
CA MET A 244 -7.79 -2.64 5.37
C MET A 244 -7.08 -3.30 6.55
N MET A 245 -7.12 -2.71 7.74
CA MET A 245 -6.60 -3.33 8.96
C MET A 245 -7.41 -4.58 9.34
N GLN A 246 -8.73 -4.51 9.29
CA GLN A 246 -9.63 -5.63 9.58
C GLN A 246 -9.45 -6.78 8.58
N GLU A 247 -9.38 -6.49 7.27
CA GLU A 247 -9.11 -7.51 6.25
C GLU A 247 -7.76 -8.20 6.45
N ARG A 248 -6.72 -7.42 6.82
CA ARG A 248 -5.40 -7.98 7.10
C ARG A 248 -5.41 -8.87 8.33
N GLU A 249 -6.09 -8.48 9.40
CA GLU A 249 -6.20 -9.27 10.62
C GLU A 249 -6.98 -10.56 10.37
N ALA A 250 -8.07 -10.50 9.60
CA ALA A 250 -8.83 -11.68 9.19
C ALA A 250 -7.95 -12.64 8.37
N ALA A 251 -7.26 -12.15 7.33
CA ALA A 251 -6.36 -12.96 6.52
C ALA A 251 -5.19 -13.56 7.33
N TRP A 252 -4.65 -12.80 8.30
CA TRP A 252 -3.62 -13.30 9.20
C TRP A 252 -4.13 -14.45 10.09
N ASN A 253 -5.33 -14.30 10.66
CA ASN A 253 -5.93 -15.32 11.49
C ASN A 253 -6.27 -16.59 10.70
N GLU A 254 -6.81 -16.44 9.48
CA GLU A 254 -7.06 -17.56 8.56
C GLU A 254 -5.76 -18.28 8.18
N GLY A 255 -4.72 -17.55 7.79
CA GLY A 255 -3.42 -18.13 7.44
C GLY A 255 -2.75 -18.84 8.62
N ARG A 256 -2.85 -18.28 9.83
CA ARG A 256 -2.34 -18.91 11.05
C ARG A 256 -3.07 -20.21 11.39
N GLU A 257 -4.41 -20.21 11.25
CA GLU A 257 -5.20 -21.40 11.51
C GLU A 257 -4.95 -22.49 10.47
N ALA A 258 -4.88 -22.12 9.18
CA ALA A 258 -4.51 -23.04 8.10
C ALA A 258 -3.11 -23.64 8.32
N GLY A 259 -2.11 -22.83 8.61
CA GLY A 259 -0.74 -23.30 8.89
C GLY A 259 -0.67 -24.19 10.15
N ARG A 260 -1.50 -23.92 11.19
CA ARG A 260 -1.61 -24.78 12.36
C ARG A 260 -2.19 -26.15 12.00
N GLN A 261 -3.24 -26.16 11.16
CA GLN A 261 -3.88 -27.41 10.71
C GLN A 261 -2.93 -28.22 9.81
N GLU A 262 -2.26 -27.58 8.86
CA GLU A 262 -1.24 -28.24 8.00
C GLU A 262 -0.11 -28.82 8.83
N GLY A 263 0.44 -28.05 9.78
CA GLY A 263 1.50 -28.53 10.67
C GLY A 263 1.07 -29.71 11.56
N MET A 264 -0.17 -29.71 12.04
CA MET A 264 -0.73 -30.85 12.80
C MET A 264 -0.90 -32.09 11.92
N GLU A 265 -1.39 -31.91 10.68
CA GLU A 265 -1.56 -33.01 9.72
C GLU A 265 -0.20 -33.60 9.30
N GLU A 266 0.79 -32.74 9.07
CA GLU A 266 2.15 -33.18 8.72
C GLU A 266 2.84 -33.94 9.87
N ASN A 267 2.73 -33.43 11.08
CA ASN A 267 3.23 -34.10 12.29
C ASN A 267 2.56 -35.47 12.51
N LEU A 268 1.24 -35.50 12.37
CA LEU A 268 0.49 -36.78 12.49
C LEU A 268 0.93 -37.78 11.42
N ARG A 269 1.15 -37.32 10.19
CA ARG A 269 1.68 -38.16 9.08
C ARG A 269 3.07 -38.73 9.41
N GLU A 270 3.94 -37.93 9.99
CA GLU A 270 5.26 -38.35 10.41
C GLU A 270 5.21 -39.38 11.53
N ILE A 271 4.37 -39.16 12.54
CA ILE A 271 4.13 -40.08 13.65
C ILE A 271 3.63 -41.44 13.10
N ILE A 272 2.63 -41.46 12.24
CA ILE A 272 2.06 -42.66 11.65
C ILE A 272 3.14 -43.42 10.85
N ARG A 273 3.93 -42.70 10.03
CA ARG A 273 5.02 -43.29 9.26
C ARG A 273 6.06 -43.97 10.16
N ASN A 274 6.43 -43.33 11.26
CA ASN A 274 7.36 -43.89 12.24
C ASN A 274 6.78 -45.14 12.93
N MET A 275 5.51 -45.14 13.29
CA MET A 275 4.84 -46.32 13.90
C MET A 275 4.78 -47.50 12.94
N ILE A 276 4.50 -47.26 11.65
CA ILE A 276 4.54 -48.32 10.61
C ILE A 276 5.94 -48.91 10.49
N GLN A 277 6.96 -48.05 10.47
CA GLN A 277 8.38 -48.51 10.40
C GLN A 277 8.80 -49.36 11.62
N GLN A 278 8.23 -49.05 12.78
CA GLN A 278 8.45 -49.84 14.01
C GLN A 278 7.64 -51.11 14.06
N GLY A 279 6.80 -51.41 13.06
CA GLY A 279 6.04 -52.65 12.95
C GLY A 279 4.77 -52.70 13.80
N LEU A 280 4.21 -51.56 14.20
CA LEU A 280 2.92 -51.49 14.90
C LEU A 280 1.79 -51.96 13.96
N SER A 281 0.78 -52.64 14.53
CA SER A 281 -0.41 -53.02 13.77
C SER A 281 -1.32 -51.80 13.50
N ASP A 282 -2.16 -51.90 12.45
CA ASP A 282 -3.12 -50.84 12.10
C ASP A 282 -4.04 -50.52 13.27
N GLU A 283 -4.48 -51.51 14.02
CA GLU A 283 -5.33 -51.34 15.22
C GLU A 283 -4.63 -50.53 16.30
N GLN A 284 -3.33 -50.76 16.51
CA GLN A 284 -2.50 -50.03 17.46
C GLN A 284 -2.33 -48.57 17.00
N ILE A 285 -2.04 -48.35 15.74
CA ILE A 285 -1.85 -47.00 15.18
C ILE A 285 -3.18 -46.17 15.29
N ILE A 286 -4.28 -46.79 14.91
CA ILE A 286 -5.62 -46.20 15.03
C ILE A 286 -5.91 -45.78 16.46
N SER A 287 -5.62 -46.69 17.42
CA SER A 287 -5.85 -46.41 18.83
C SER A 287 -4.97 -45.31 19.40
N TYR A 288 -3.66 -45.31 19.07
CA TYR A 288 -2.71 -44.31 19.60
C TYR A 288 -2.89 -42.92 18.99
N CYS A 289 -3.20 -42.85 17.70
CA CYS A 289 -3.37 -41.61 16.99
C CYS A 289 -4.83 -41.06 17.06
N ASN A 290 -5.75 -41.87 17.62
CA ASN A 290 -7.18 -41.55 17.68
C ASN A 290 -7.77 -41.17 16.31
N ILE A 291 -7.45 -41.95 15.30
CA ILE A 291 -7.91 -41.76 13.91
C ILE A 291 -8.78 -42.93 13.47
N THR A 292 -9.47 -42.74 12.34
CA THR A 292 -10.28 -43.81 11.74
C THR A 292 -9.42 -44.66 10.78
N ASN A 293 -9.91 -45.85 10.47
CA ASN A 293 -9.28 -46.73 9.46
C ASN A 293 -9.17 -46.05 8.07
N ALA A 294 -10.20 -45.26 7.70
CA ALA A 294 -10.18 -44.52 6.45
C ALA A 294 -9.10 -43.43 6.42
N GLU A 295 -8.84 -42.78 7.54
CA GLU A 295 -7.78 -41.77 7.69
C GLU A 295 -6.39 -42.45 7.65
N LEU A 296 -6.21 -43.61 8.32
CA LEU A 296 -4.96 -44.36 8.24
C LEU A 296 -4.61 -44.75 6.80
N GLU A 297 -5.57 -45.25 6.04
CA GLU A 297 -5.40 -45.59 4.63
C GLU A 297 -5.04 -44.36 3.75
N LYS A 298 -5.52 -43.18 4.08
CA LYS A 298 -5.11 -41.92 3.43
C LYS A 298 -3.64 -41.61 3.68
N TYR A 299 -3.16 -41.80 4.91
CA TYR A 299 -1.75 -41.56 5.29
C TYR A 299 -0.78 -42.60 4.77
N LYS A 300 -1.22 -43.82 4.50
CA LYS A 300 -0.40 -44.87 3.87
C LYS A 300 -0.18 -44.64 2.37
N LYS A 301 -1.08 -43.94 1.67
CA LYS A 301 -1.05 -43.72 0.23
C LYS A 301 -0.33 -42.43 -0.21
N GLY A 302 -0.01 -41.54 0.69
CA GLY A 302 0.71 -40.28 0.44
C GLY A 302 2.06 -40.24 1.11
#